data_02a9a388663785d717935cf93629afcd
#
_entry.id   02a9a388663785d717935cf93629afcd
#
_cell.length_a   1.000
_cell.length_b   1.000
_cell.length_c   1.000
_cell.angle_alpha   90.00
_cell.angle_beta   90.00
_cell.angle_gamma   90.00
#
_symmetry.space_group_name_H-M   'P 1'
#
loop_
_entity.id
_entity.type
_entity.pdbx_description
1 polymer ?
#
loop_
_entity_poly.entity_id
_entity_poly.type
_entity_poly.pdbx_seq_one_letter_code
_entity_poly.pdbx_strand_id
1 'polypeptide(L)'
;STLMRSSAASDVYKRQQHGDLGILQENDLLLLISNSGKTREIVELTQLAHNLNPNLKFIVITGNPDSPLAQESDVCLSTGSPKEVCILGMTPTTSTTVMTVIGDILVVQTMQRTGFTIEDYSKRHHGGYLGEKSRSLCVK
;
A
#
# COMPACT_ATOMS: atom_id res chain seq x y z
N SER A 1 -0.86 -18.66 -5.00
CA SER A 1 -1.70 -18.36 -3.82
C SER A 1 -1.07 -17.21 -3.06
N THR A 2 -1.46 -15.98 -3.39
CA THR A 2 -0.93 -14.77 -2.76
C THR A 2 -1.63 -14.59 -1.42
N LEU A 3 -0.96 -14.91 -0.34
CA LEU A 3 -1.41 -14.58 1.01
C LEU A 3 -1.19 -13.08 1.24
N MET A 4 -2.25 -12.29 1.12
CA MET A 4 -2.28 -10.94 1.67
C MET A 4 -2.31 -11.04 3.19
N ARG A 5 -1.16 -10.93 3.83
CA ARG A 5 -1.09 -10.76 5.28
C ARG A 5 -1.10 -9.26 5.59
N SER A 6 -2.23 -8.75 6.05
CA SER A 6 -2.25 -7.47 6.74
C SER A 6 -1.70 -7.70 8.15
N SER A 7 -0.43 -7.41 8.36
CA SER A 7 0.13 -7.32 9.70
C SER A 7 0.14 -5.86 10.15
N ALA A 8 -0.18 -5.63 11.42
CA ALA A 8 -0.25 -4.30 12.00
C ALA A 8 1.08 -3.52 11.79
N ALA A 9 0.98 -2.25 11.43
CA ALA A 9 2.08 -1.40 11.00
C ALA A 9 3.29 -1.29 11.97
N SER A 10 3.11 -1.58 13.26
CA SER A 10 4.19 -1.54 14.26
C SER A 10 5.12 -2.76 14.24
N ASP A 11 4.63 -3.88 13.73
CA ASP A 11 5.42 -5.12 13.66
C ASP A 11 6.24 -5.21 12.37
N VAL A 12 5.76 -4.57 11.31
CA VAL A 12 6.42 -4.44 10.01
C VAL A 12 7.76 -3.72 10.15
N TYR A 13 7.83 -2.67 10.96
CA TYR A 13 9.01 -1.84 11.14
C TYR A 13 10.25 -2.61 11.68
N LYS A 14 10.05 -3.45 12.70
CA LYS A 14 11.14 -4.26 13.27
C LYS A 14 11.53 -5.43 12.37
N ARG A 15 10.59 -5.97 11.61
CA ARG A 15 10.84 -7.11 10.72
C ARG A 15 11.50 -6.68 9.42
N GLN A 16 11.21 -5.49 8.89
CA GLN A 16 11.81 -4.97 7.66
C GLN A 16 13.35 -4.89 7.72
N GLN A 17 13.91 -4.53 8.86
CA GLN A 17 15.36 -4.51 9.05
C GLN A 17 15.98 -5.90 9.27
N HIS A 18 15.18 -6.93 9.56
CA HIS A 18 15.67 -8.25 9.98
C HIS A 18 15.26 -9.42 9.08
N GLY A 19 14.89 -9.17 7.82
CA GLY A 19 14.75 -10.26 6.85
C GLY A 19 13.41 -10.42 6.15
N ASP A 20 12.40 -9.53 6.34
CA ASP A 20 11.13 -9.62 5.62
C ASP A 20 11.25 -9.36 4.12
N LEU A 21 12.37 -8.80 3.66
CA LEU A 21 12.70 -8.72 2.24
C LEU A 21 12.81 -10.10 1.56
N GLY A 22 13.03 -11.17 2.34
CA GLY A 22 13.04 -12.53 1.84
C GLY A 22 11.69 -13.06 1.33
N ILE A 23 10.58 -12.33 1.56
CA ILE A 23 9.27 -12.68 0.99
C ILE A 23 9.05 -12.11 -0.41
N LEU A 24 9.92 -11.19 -0.86
CA LEU A 24 9.79 -10.57 -2.18
C LEU A 24 10.04 -11.58 -3.30
N GLN A 25 9.16 -11.54 -4.29
CA GLN A 25 9.24 -12.37 -5.48
C GLN A 25 9.61 -11.51 -6.70
N GLU A 26 10.08 -12.15 -7.75
CA GLU A 26 10.60 -11.50 -8.95
C GLU A 26 9.63 -10.52 -9.61
N ASN A 27 8.32 -10.81 -9.56
CA ASN A 27 7.27 -10.02 -10.19
C ASN A 27 6.44 -9.21 -9.18
N ASP A 28 6.95 -9.02 -7.98
CA ASP A 28 6.26 -8.20 -7.00
C ASP A 28 6.39 -6.71 -7.33
N LEU A 29 5.45 -5.93 -6.78
CA LEU A 29 5.44 -4.48 -6.81
C LEU A 29 5.32 -3.99 -5.38
N LEU A 30 6.20 -3.07 -4.98
CA LEU A 30 6.14 -2.45 -3.67
C LEU A 30 5.32 -1.16 -3.71
N LEU A 31 4.30 -1.08 -2.85
CA LEU A 31 3.58 0.15 -2.56
C LEU A 31 4.14 0.76 -1.26
N LEU A 32 4.76 1.92 -1.38
CA LEU A 32 5.41 2.64 -0.30
C LEU A 32 4.60 3.88 0.06
N ILE A 33 4.42 4.12 1.35
CA ILE A 33 3.64 5.27 1.84
C ILE A 33 4.50 6.08 2.81
N SER A 34 4.81 7.32 2.43
CA SER A 34 5.59 8.23 3.27
C SER A 34 5.25 9.68 2.94
N ASN A 35 4.66 10.41 3.90
CA ASN A 35 4.27 11.80 3.67
C ASN A 35 5.44 12.71 3.30
N SER A 36 6.57 12.59 4.00
CA SER A 36 7.77 13.35 3.68
C SER A 36 8.55 12.82 2.48
N GLY A 37 8.40 11.53 2.15
CA GLY A 37 9.22 10.80 1.19
C GLY A 37 10.70 10.73 1.57
N LYS A 38 11.02 11.02 2.85
CA LYS A 38 12.38 11.03 3.41
C LYS A 38 12.55 10.13 4.62
N THR A 39 11.57 9.29 4.90
CA THR A 39 11.63 8.34 6.03
C THR A 39 12.80 7.40 5.79
N ARG A 40 13.83 7.51 6.62
CA ARG A 40 15.12 6.84 6.46
C ARG A 40 14.96 5.34 6.23
N GLU A 41 14.13 4.72 7.02
CA GLU A 41 13.89 3.27 7.01
C GLU A 41 13.24 2.80 5.71
N ILE A 42 12.37 3.62 5.13
CA ILE A 42 11.72 3.29 3.84
C ILE A 42 12.72 3.47 2.69
N VAL A 43 13.56 4.52 2.74
CA VAL A 43 14.63 4.73 1.75
C VAL A 43 15.67 3.60 1.82
N GLU A 44 16.10 3.20 3.02
CA GLU A 44 16.98 2.04 3.18
C GLU A 44 16.34 0.75 2.67
N LEU A 45 15.03 0.56 2.90
CA LEU A 45 14.27 -0.58 2.39
C LEU A 45 14.29 -0.64 0.86
N THR A 46 14.08 0.48 0.16
CA THR A 46 14.11 0.50 -1.31
C THR A 46 15.48 0.11 -1.85
N GLN A 47 16.55 0.60 -1.25
CA GLN A 47 17.92 0.24 -1.62
C GLN A 47 18.21 -1.25 -1.43
N LEU A 48 17.81 -1.81 -0.29
CA LEU A 48 17.96 -3.24 -0.02
C LEU A 48 17.11 -4.10 -0.97
N ALA A 49 15.88 -3.68 -1.25
CA ALA A 49 15.00 -4.38 -2.17
C ALA A 49 15.54 -4.38 -3.61
N HIS A 50 16.08 -3.26 -4.08
CA HIS A 50 16.76 -3.19 -5.39
C HIS A 50 18.03 -4.04 -5.46
N ASN A 51 18.77 -4.15 -4.35
CA ASN A 51 19.95 -5.04 -4.31
C ASN A 51 19.56 -6.52 -4.47
N LEU A 52 18.38 -6.91 -3.96
CA LEU A 52 17.86 -8.28 -4.10
C LEU A 52 17.22 -8.51 -5.46
N ASN A 53 16.49 -7.55 -5.96
CA ASN A 53 15.81 -7.60 -7.25
C ASN A 53 15.88 -6.23 -7.95
N PRO A 54 16.87 -6.01 -8.85
CA PRO A 54 17.03 -4.74 -9.57
C PRO A 54 15.84 -4.36 -10.47
N ASN A 55 14.97 -5.32 -10.81
CA ASN A 55 13.80 -5.08 -11.66
C ASN A 55 12.52 -4.79 -10.85
N LEU A 56 12.61 -4.79 -9.52
CA LEU A 56 11.47 -4.55 -8.66
C LEU A 56 10.89 -3.15 -8.91
N LYS A 57 9.57 -3.09 -9.04
CA LYS A 57 8.85 -1.84 -9.30
C LYS A 57 8.32 -1.22 -8.02
N PHE A 58 8.41 0.11 -7.94
CA PHE A 58 7.94 0.88 -6.79
C PHE A 58 6.84 1.85 -7.19
N ILE A 59 5.75 1.85 -6.41
CA ILE A 59 4.78 2.93 -6.37
C ILE A 59 4.93 3.63 -5.03
N VAL A 60 5.01 4.96 -5.02
CA VAL A 60 5.04 5.74 -3.78
C VAL A 60 3.80 6.64 -3.67
N ILE A 61 3.21 6.68 -2.48
CA ILE A 61 2.22 7.70 -2.10
C ILE A 61 2.92 8.67 -1.15
N THR A 62 3.03 9.94 -1.55
CA THR A 62 3.78 10.94 -0.79
C THR A 62 3.18 12.35 -0.89
N GLY A 63 3.41 13.17 0.12
CA GLY A 63 3.15 14.62 0.07
C GLY A 63 4.25 15.41 -0.62
N ASN A 64 5.41 14.80 -0.85
CA ASN A 64 6.56 15.48 -1.44
C ASN A 64 7.04 14.75 -2.71
N PRO A 65 6.57 15.16 -3.90
CA PRO A 65 6.96 14.54 -5.16
C PRO A 65 8.43 14.76 -5.54
N ASP A 66 9.12 15.72 -4.90
CA ASP A 66 10.54 15.99 -5.13
C ASP A 66 11.44 15.24 -4.14
N SER A 67 10.88 14.34 -3.34
CA SER A 67 11.62 13.58 -2.34
C SER A 67 12.48 12.47 -2.96
N PRO A 68 13.53 12.01 -2.27
CA PRO A 68 14.33 10.89 -2.72
C PRO A 68 13.50 9.66 -3.07
N LEU A 69 12.53 9.32 -2.22
CA LEU A 69 11.66 8.16 -2.44
C LEU A 69 10.80 8.29 -3.70
N ALA A 70 10.31 9.51 -4.00
CA ALA A 70 9.55 9.77 -5.21
C ALA A 70 10.42 9.68 -6.47
N GLN A 71 11.67 10.15 -6.39
CA GLN A 71 12.62 10.09 -7.50
C GLN A 71 13.07 8.66 -7.85
N GLU A 72 13.15 7.79 -6.85
CA GLU A 72 13.49 6.37 -7.03
C GLU A 72 12.29 5.51 -7.47
N SER A 73 11.05 6.02 -7.39
CA SER A 73 9.85 5.25 -7.71
C SER A 73 9.53 5.25 -9.21
N ASP A 74 8.95 4.15 -9.70
CA ASP A 74 8.42 4.07 -11.08
C ASP A 74 7.14 4.92 -11.22
N VAL A 75 6.35 5.04 -10.13
CA VAL A 75 5.13 5.84 -10.09
C VAL A 75 5.04 6.59 -8.77
N CYS A 76 4.89 7.91 -8.84
CA CYS A 76 4.64 8.76 -7.68
C CYS A 76 3.19 9.26 -7.69
N LEU A 77 2.46 8.95 -6.62
CA LEU A 77 1.11 9.42 -6.37
C LEU A 77 1.16 10.50 -5.29
N SER A 78 1.03 11.76 -5.72
CA SER A 78 1.10 12.91 -4.80
C SER A 78 -0.23 13.10 -4.05
N THR A 79 -0.15 13.34 -2.72
CA THR A 79 -1.29 13.75 -1.91
C THR A 79 -1.60 15.24 -2.03
N GLY A 80 -0.78 16.03 -2.73
CA GLY A 80 -0.90 17.47 -2.84
C GLY A 80 -0.49 18.25 -1.57
N SER A 81 0.20 17.60 -0.62
CA SER A 81 0.69 18.22 0.63
C SER A 81 -0.41 18.95 1.42
N PRO A 82 -1.53 18.32 1.75
CA PRO A 82 -2.63 18.99 2.46
C PRO A 82 -2.18 19.43 3.85
N LYS A 83 -2.72 20.55 4.33
CA LYS A 83 -2.48 21.00 5.70
C LYS A 83 -3.15 20.06 6.69
N GLU A 84 -2.41 19.71 7.73
CA GLU A 84 -2.95 18.93 8.83
C GLU A 84 -3.96 19.75 9.63
N VAL A 85 -5.07 19.13 10.05
CA VAL A 85 -6.13 19.80 10.82
C VAL A 85 -5.89 19.80 12.32
N CYS A 86 -4.85 19.14 12.80
CA CYS A 86 -4.49 19.20 14.21
C CYS A 86 -4.02 20.62 14.61
N ILE A 87 -4.21 20.96 15.88
CA ILE A 87 -3.89 22.29 16.42
C ILE A 87 -2.44 22.71 16.15
N LEU A 88 -1.51 21.74 16.15
CA LEU A 88 -0.10 21.99 15.92
C LEU A 88 0.29 21.92 14.44
N GLY A 89 -0.60 21.48 13.56
CA GLY A 89 -0.31 21.26 12.14
C GLY A 89 0.74 20.17 11.87
N MET A 90 0.99 19.28 12.85
CA MET A 90 2.07 18.29 12.80
C MET A 90 1.58 16.84 12.85
N THR A 91 0.49 16.58 13.57
CA THR A 91 -0.03 15.22 13.70
C THR A 91 -0.68 14.77 12.39
N PRO A 92 -0.28 13.62 11.84
CA PRO A 92 -0.88 13.09 10.64
C PRO A 92 -2.39 12.91 10.79
N THR A 93 -3.15 13.64 10.00
CA THR A 93 -4.62 13.69 9.99
C THR A 93 -5.14 13.77 8.56
N THR A 94 -5.11 14.94 7.95
CA THR A 94 -5.56 15.14 6.57
C THR A 94 -4.69 14.35 5.59
N SER A 95 -3.38 14.33 5.78
CA SER A 95 -2.46 13.57 4.93
C SER A 95 -2.79 12.08 4.92
N THR A 96 -3.03 11.48 6.07
CA THR A 96 -3.40 10.05 6.17
C THR A 96 -4.76 9.76 5.55
N THR A 97 -5.72 10.67 5.69
CA THR A 97 -7.03 10.55 5.03
C THR A 97 -6.89 10.54 3.51
N VAL A 98 -6.12 11.47 2.96
CA VAL A 98 -5.87 11.52 1.50
C VAL A 98 -5.13 10.27 1.02
N MET A 99 -4.14 9.78 1.75
CA MET A 99 -3.43 8.52 1.44
C MET A 99 -4.39 7.33 1.42
N THR A 100 -5.32 7.27 2.37
CA THR A 100 -6.35 6.23 2.41
C THR A 100 -7.24 6.28 1.18
N VAL A 101 -7.71 7.48 0.80
CA VAL A 101 -8.54 7.65 -0.42
C VAL A 101 -7.78 7.22 -1.68
N ILE A 102 -6.51 7.58 -1.81
CA ILE A 102 -5.67 7.11 -2.93
C ILE A 102 -5.57 5.59 -2.92
N GLY A 103 -5.35 4.98 -1.75
CA GLY A 103 -5.35 3.53 -1.58
C GLY A 103 -6.66 2.87 -2.03
N ASP A 104 -7.79 3.42 -1.62
CA ASP A 104 -9.12 2.94 -2.02
C ASP A 104 -9.32 3.03 -3.55
N ILE A 105 -8.87 4.11 -4.17
CA ILE A 105 -8.90 4.26 -5.64
C ILE A 105 -8.06 3.15 -6.30
N LEU A 106 -6.86 2.88 -5.80
CA LEU A 106 -6.01 1.81 -6.33
C LEU A 106 -6.68 0.44 -6.20
N VAL A 107 -7.33 0.16 -5.07
CA VAL A 107 -8.09 -1.08 -4.86
C VAL A 107 -9.20 -1.21 -5.90
N VAL A 108 -10.04 -0.18 -6.06
CA VAL A 108 -11.17 -0.20 -7.01
C VAL A 108 -10.67 -0.37 -8.44
N GLN A 109 -9.64 0.38 -8.85
CA GLN A 109 -9.04 0.27 -10.19
C GLN A 109 -8.44 -1.13 -10.43
N THR A 110 -7.79 -1.70 -9.43
CA THR A 110 -7.24 -3.05 -9.52
C THR A 110 -8.35 -4.10 -9.67
N MET A 111 -9.41 -4.00 -8.89
CA MET A 111 -10.58 -4.88 -9.00
C MET A 111 -11.19 -4.83 -10.41
N GLN A 112 -11.37 -3.62 -10.96
CA GLN A 112 -11.91 -3.43 -12.31
C GLN A 112 -11.00 -4.04 -13.39
N ARG A 113 -9.70 -3.78 -13.30
CA ARG A 113 -8.72 -4.29 -14.28
C ARG A 113 -8.52 -5.79 -14.24
N THR A 114 -8.62 -6.40 -13.08
CA THR A 114 -8.50 -7.86 -12.90
C THR A 114 -9.81 -8.60 -13.15
N GLY A 115 -10.92 -7.88 -13.40
CA GLY A 115 -12.23 -8.49 -13.53
C GLY A 115 -12.69 -9.20 -12.25
N PHE A 116 -12.31 -8.68 -11.08
CA PHE A 116 -12.63 -9.28 -9.79
C PHE A 116 -14.14 -9.31 -9.55
N THR A 117 -14.68 -10.51 -9.37
CA THR A 117 -16.13 -10.76 -9.32
C THR A 117 -16.65 -10.91 -7.89
N ILE A 118 -17.98 -10.90 -7.74
CA ILE A 118 -18.63 -11.18 -6.46
C ILE A 118 -18.37 -12.64 -6.01
N GLU A 119 -18.22 -13.56 -6.94
CA GLU A 119 -17.85 -14.95 -6.68
C GLU A 119 -16.42 -15.02 -6.09
N ASP A 120 -15.50 -14.25 -6.65
CA ASP A 120 -14.13 -14.15 -6.11
C ASP A 120 -14.10 -13.57 -4.72
N TYR A 121 -14.94 -12.57 -4.47
CA TYR A 121 -15.11 -11.98 -3.16
C TYR A 121 -15.68 -13.00 -2.16
N SER A 122 -16.73 -13.71 -2.53
CA SER A 122 -17.40 -14.72 -1.71
C SER A 122 -16.46 -15.87 -1.30
N LYS A 123 -15.57 -16.31 -2.22
CA LYS A 123 -14.56 -17.34 -1.93
C LYS A 123 -13.56 -16.91 -0.85
N ARG A 124 -13.35 -15.62 -0.66
CA ARG A 124 -12.39 -15.05 0.31
C ARG A 124 -13.04 -14.63 1.64
N HIS A 125 -14.37 -14.44 1.64
CA HIS A 125 -15.16 -13.98 2.80
C HIS A 125 -16.25 -14.99 3.13
N HIS A 126 -15.90 -16.06 3.84
CA HIS A 126 -16.81 -17.17 4.15
C HIS A 126 -17.64 -16.95 5.43
N GLY A 127 -17.43 -15.87 6.21
CA GLY A 127 -18.15 -15.58 7.44
C GLY A 127 -18.57 -14.12 7.57
N GLY A 128 -19.41 -13.82 8.57
CA GLY A 128 -19.92 -12.49 8.89
C GLY A 128 -20.82 -11.87 7.81
N TYR A 129 -21.24 -10.63 8.04
CA TYR A 129 -22.18 -9.90 7.18
C TYR A 129 -21.74 -9.86 5.69
N LEU A 130 -20.48 -9.58 5.41
CA LEU A 130 -19.98 -9.48 4.04
C LEU A 130 -19.97 -10.84 3.33
N GLY A 131 -19.65 -11.92 4.06
CA GLY A 131 -19.70 -13.27 3.50
C GLY A 131 -21.13 -13.71 3.18
N GLU A 132 -22.10 -13.41 4.05
CA GLU A 132 -23.52 -13.70 3.80
C GLU A 132 -24.05 -12.89 2.62
N LYS A 133 -23.79 -11.59 2.60
CA LYS A 133 -24.20 -10.69 1.53
C LYS A 133 -23.61 -11.11 0.18
N SER A 134 -22.33 -11.45 0.11
CA SER A 134 -21.70 -11.86 -1.15
C SER A 134 -22.30 -13.15 -1.69
N ARG A 135 -22.54 -14.15 -0.82
CA ARG A 135 -23.21 -15.40 -1.23
C ARG A 135 -24.61 -15.18 -1.77
N SER A 136 -25.40 -14.30 -1.14
CA SER A 136 -26.76 -13.98 -1.59
C SER A 136 -26.80 -13.32 -2.97
N LEU A 137 -25.71 -12.64 -3.37
CA LEU A 137 -25.58 -12.02 -4.67
C LEU A 137 -25.06 -12.99 -5.75
N CYS A 138 -24.38 -14.07 -5.37
CA CYS A 138 -23.94 -15.11 -6.30
C CYS A 138 -25.07 -16.02 -6.79
N VAL A 139 -26.22 -16.06 -6.09
CA VAL A 139 -27.36 -16.97 -6.39
C VAL A 139 -28.34 -16.38 -7.42
N LYS A 140 -28.03 -15.22 -7.98
CA LYS A 140 -28.81 -14.60 -9.08
C LYS A 140 -28.14 -14.84 -10.41
#